data_fa60b7d6df9a59f77a7cf74188e1eade
#
_entry.id   fa60b7d6df9a59f77a7cf74188e1eade
#
_cell.length_a   1.000
_cell.length_b   1.000
_cell.length_c   1.000
_cell.angle_alpha   90.00
_cell.angle_beta   90.00
_cell.angle_gamma   90.00
#
_symmetry.space_group_name_H-M   'P 1'
#
loop_
_entity.id
_entity.type
_entity.pdbx_description
1 polymer ?
#
loop_
_entity_poly.entity_id
_entity_poly.type
_entity_poly.pdbx_seq_one_letter_code
_entity_poly.pdbx_strand_id
1 'polypeptide(L)'
;GQAMFENCVYDDFGQLLTGSFMDYCMPRADDLPNFRVDTTVTPCTHNPLGVKGCGEAGAIGSPAAVMNAITHALGVKDISMPATPEKVWQSIRGE
;
A
#
# COMPACT_ATOMS: atom_id res chain seq x y z
N GLY A 1 3.29 -0.81 -2.72
CA GLY A 1 4.18 -1.66 -1.92
C GLY A 1 3.58 -1.99 -0.58
N GLN A 2 3.29 -0.98 0.23
CA GLN A 2 2.72 -1.15 1.57
C GLN A 2 1.39 -1.93 1.58
N ALA A 3 0.54 -1.70 0.61
CA ALA A 3 -0.77 -2.35 0.56
C ALA A 3 -0.70 -3.83 0.19
N MET A 4 0.24 -4.24 -0.67
CA MET A 4 0.17 -5.56 -1.32
C MET A 4 1.44 -6.43 -1.18
N PHE A 5 2.59 -5.86 -0.87
CA PHE A 5 3.86 -6.59 -0.97
C PHE A 5 4.75 -6.49 0.26
N GLU A 6 4.98 -5.28 0.76
CA GLU A 6 6.03 -4.99 1.73
C GLU A 6 5.61 -5.41 3.14
N ASN A 7 6.43 -6.22 3.79
CA ASN A 7 6.18 -6.68 5.14
C ASN A 7 7.48 -6.87 5.91
N CYS A 8 7.51 -6.37 7.14
CA CYS A 8 8.58 -6.66 8.10
C CYS A 8 8.17 -7.87 8.94
N VAL A 9 8.88 -8.96 8.77
CA VAL A 9 8.63 -10.21 9.50
C VAL A 9 9.72 -10.43 10.52
N TYR A 10 9.34 -10.75 11.74
CA TYR A 10 10.24 -11.02 12.86
C TYR A 10 10.03 -12.46 13.36
N ASP A 11 11.09 -13.07 13.86
CA ASP A 11 10.99 -14.35 14.55
C ASP A 11 10.51 -14.17 16.01
N ASP A 12 10.40 -15.29 16.71
CA ASP A 12 9.94 -15.31 18.13
C ASP A 12 10.89 -14.58 19.09
N PHE A 13 12.11 -14.30 18.67
CA PHE A 13 13.10 -13.56 19.43
C PHE A 13 13.22 -12.09 19.04
N GLY A 14 12.36 -11.61 18.13
CA GLY A 14 12.37 -10.25 17.65
C GLY A 14 13.45 -9.95 16.60
N GLN A 15 14.07 -10.97 16.03
CA GLN A 15 15.03 -10.81 14.94
C GLN A 15 14.31 -10.54 13.62
N LEU A 16 14.69 -9.48 12.91
CA LEU A 16 14.14 -9.17 11.61
C LEU A 16 14.59 -10.20 10.56
N LEU A 17 13.64 -10.94 10.00
CA LEU A 17 13.88 -11.94 8.96
C LEU A 17 13.92 -11.34 7.55
N THR A 18 13.24 -10.22 7.34
CA THR A 18 13.13 -9.53 6.04
C THR A 18 14.08 -8.33 5.93
N GLY A 19 15.31 -8.47 6.43
CA GLY A 19 16.29 -7.39 6.51
C GLY A 19 17.11 -7.16 5.23
N SER A 20 16.85 -7.91 4.16
CA SER A 20 17.51 -7.73 2.87
C SER A 20 16.50 -7.71 1.73
N PHE A 21 16.87 -7.18 0.55
CA PHE A 21 15.99 -7.19 -0.62
C PHE A 21 15.79 -8.59 -1.23
N MET A 22 16.50 -9.60 -0.75
CA MET A 22 16.20 -10.98 -1.09
C MET A 22 14.91 -11.46 -0.40
N ASP A 23 14.66 -10.97 0.81
CA ASP A 23 13.55 -11.41 1.67
C ASP A 23 12.44 -10.37 1.77
N TYR A 24 12.76 -9.08 1.64
CA TYR A 24 11.81 -7.98 1.65
C TYR A 24 11.28 -7.72 0.25
N CYS A 25 9.96 -7.84 0.07
CA CYS A 25 9.33 -7.77 -1.24
C CYS A 25 9.08 -6.32 -1.68
N MET A 26 10.07 -5.69 -2.31
CA MET A 26 9.88 -4.39 -2.97
C MET A 26 9.11 -4.57 -4.27
N PRO A 27 8.10 -3.71 -4.56
CA PRO A 27 7.43 -3.70 -5.84
C PRO A 27 8.43 -3.39 -6.97
N ARG A 28 8.28 -4.06 -8.10
CA ARG A 28 9.05 -3.81 -9.32
C ARG A 28 8.23 -2.98 -10.29
N ALA A 29 8.87 -2.39 -11.27
CA ALA A 29 8.19 -1.53 -12.25
C ALA A 29 7.07 -2.27 -13.02
N ASP A 30 7.26 -3.55 -13.31
CA ASP A 30 6.27 -4.39 -14.00
C ASP A 30 5.12 -4.87 -13.10
N ASP A 31 5.24 -4.73 -11.78
CA ASP A 31 4.13 -4.96 -10.84
C ASP A 31 3.09 -3.84 -10.86
N LEU A 32 3.43 -2.68 -11.43
CA LEU A 32 2.62 -1.48 -11.37
C LEU A 32 1.88 -1.24 -12.68
N PRO A 33 0.60 -0.81 -12.62
CA PRO A 33 -0.14 -0.41 -13.82
C PRO A 33 0.30 0.96 -14.32
N ASN A 34 -0.17 1.33 -15.50
CA ASN A 34 -0.08 2.71 -15.97
C ASN A 34 -1.06 3.58 -15.17
N PHE A 35 -0.53 4.56 -14.43
CA PHE A 35 -1.33 5.47 -13.64
C PHE A 35 -1.86 6.62 -14.49
N ARG A 36 -3.12 6.98 -14.28
CA ARG A 36 -3.64 8.29 -14.67
C ARG A 36 -3.40 9.24 -13.51
N VAL A 37 -2.56 10.24 -13.75
CA VAL A 37 -2.17 11.22 -12.72
C VAL A 37 -2.77 12.57 -13.09
N ASP A 38 -3.43 13.19 -12.13
CA ASP A 38 -3.97 14.54 -12.26
C ASP A 38 -3.83 15.27 -10.92
N THR A 39 -4.04 16.58 -10.93
CA THR A 39 -3.92 17.42 -9.74
C THR A 39 -5.11 18.33 -9.61
N THR A 40 -5.55 18.53 -8.37
CA THR A 40 -6.49 19.60 -8.00
C THR A 40 -5.73 20.67 -7.24
N VAL A 41 -6.04 21.93 -7.53
CA VAL A 41 -5.35 23.06 -6.89
C VAL A 41 -6.18 23.62 -5.77
N THR A 42 -5.65 23.55 -4.55
CA THR A 42 -6.26 24.12 -3.35
C THR A 42 -5.15 24.86 -2.58
N PRO A 43 -4.91 26.15 -2.86
CA PRO A 43 -3.82 26.88 -2.21
C PRO A 43 -3.96 26.94 -0.69
N CYS A 44 -2.84 26.87 0.01
CA CYS A 44 -2.79 27.15 1.43
C CYS A 44 -2.96 28.65 1.68
N THR A 45 -3.84 29.03 2.59
CA THR A 45 -4.10 30.43 2.92
C THR A 45 -3.14 31.03 3.95
N HIS A 46 -2.24 30.19 4.51
CA HIS A 46 -1.33 30.58 5.59
C HIS A 46 0.04 31.04 5.10
N ASN A 47 0.31 31.01 3.81
CA ASN A 47 1.55 31.52 3.24
C ASN A 47 1.32 32.19 1.87
N PRO A 48 2.16 33.17 1.47
CA PRO A 48 1.97 33.92 0.25
C PRO A 48 2.06 33.12 -1.04
N LEU A 49 2.79 32.00 -1.02
CA LEU A 49 2.97 31.13 -2.19
C LEU A 49 1.86 30.08 -2.34
N GLY A 50 1.02 29.92 -1.32
CA GLY A 50 -0.04 28.91 -1.31
C GLY A 50 0.47 27.47 -1.28
N VAL A 51 1.73 27.25 -0.90
CA VAL A 51 2.37 25.93 -0.92
C VAL A 51 1.97 25.07 0.26
N LYS A 52 2.00 23.75 0.04
CA LYS A 52 1.72 22.72 1.04
C LYS A 52 2.83 21.68 1.05
N GLY A 53 3.00 21.01 2.20
CA GLY A 53 3.84 19.83 2.29
C GLY A 53 3.27 18.67 1.44
N CYS A 54 4.12 17.87 0.86
CA CYS A 54 3.72 16.71 0.04
C CYS A 54 4.49 15.42 0.36
N GLY A 55 5.21 15.39 1.49
CA GLY A 55 6.03 14.22 1.87
C GLY A 55 5.25 12.92 1.99
N GLU A 56 4.01 12.96 2.43
CA GLU A 56 3.14 11.79 2.59
C GLU A 56 2.09 11.64 1.49
N ALA A 57 2.08 12.54 0.50
CA ALA A 57 1.00 12.62 -0.50
C ALA A 57 0.74 11.28 -1.21
N GLY A 58 1.78 10.49 -1.47
CA GLY A 58 1.66 9.19 -2.10
C GLY A 58 1.22 8.05 -1.17
N ALA A 59 1.24 8.27 0.14
CA ALA A 59 1.02 7.20 1.13
C ALA A 59 -0.25 7.40 1.97
N ILE A 60 -0.81 8.60 2.03
CA ILE A 60 -1.95 8.89 2.92
C ILE A 60 -3.20 8.11 2.51
N GLY A 61 -3.59 8.15 1.26
CA GLY A 61 -4.82 7.54 0.77
C GLY A 61 -4.64 6.24 0.00
N SER A 62 -3.45 5.95 -0.49
CA SER A 62 -3.22 4.82 -1.40
C SER A 62 -3.41 3.45 -0.73
N PRO A 63 -2.91 3.17 0.47
CA PRO A 63 -3.18 1.89 1.13
C PRO A 63 -4.68 1.65 1.34
N ALA A 64 -5.38 2.63 1.89
CA ALA A 64 -6.83 2.52 2.11
C ALA A 64 -7.60 2.33 0.80
N ALA A 65 -7.26 3.09 -0.24
CA ALA A 65 -7.91 2.97 -1.56
C ALA A 65 -7.72 1.58 -2.17
N VAL A 66 -6.50 1.06 -2.13
CA VAL A 66 -6.18 -0.29 -2.65
C VAL A 66 -6.90 -1.36 -1.83
N MET A 67 -6.84 -1.28 -0.50
CA MET A 67 -7.51 -2.26 0.36
C MET A 67 -9.03 -2.25 0.18
N ASN A 68 -9.65 -1.07 0.06
CA ASN A 68 -11.09 -0.95 -0.23
C ASN A 68 -11.44 -1.57 -1.59
N ALA A 69 -10.60 -1.36 -2.61
CA ALA A 69 -10.81 -1.96 -3.92
C ALA A 69 -10.74 -3.50 -3.87
N ILE A 70 -9.77 -4.04 -3.14
CA ILE A 70 -9.60 -5.50 -2.97
C ILE A 70 -10.79 -6.10 -2.22
N THR A 71 -11.17 -5.54 -1.08
CA THR A 71 -12.30 -6.05 -0.29
C THR A 71 -13.61 -5.96 -1.04
N HIS A 72 -13.82 -4.89 -1.81
CA HIS A 72 -14.98 -4.74 -2.69
C HIS A 72 -15.00 -5.80 -3.80
N ALA A 73 -13.86 -6.03 -4.44
CA ALA A 73 -13.77 -7.03 -5.52
C ALA A 73 -13.98 -8.46 -5.01
N LEU A 74 -13.51 -8.76 -3.81
CA LEU A 74 -13.65 -10.08 -3.19
C LEU A 74 -15.01 -10.30 -2.51
N GLY A 75 -15.77 -9.24 -2.25
CA GLY A 75 -17.01 -9.30 -1.48
C GLY A 75 -16.79 -9.64 0.00
N VAL A 76 -15.61 -9.38 0.55
CA VAL A 76 -15.28 -9.63 1.96
C VAL A 76 -15.26 -8.33 2.75
N LYS A 77 -15.43 -8.44 4.08
CA LYS A 77 -15.44 -7.26 4.94
C LYS A 77 -14.05 -6.73 5.26
N ASP A 78 -13.08 -7.62 5.34
CA ASP A 78 -11.73 -7.28 5.75
C ASP A 78 -10.70 -8.26 5.18
N ILE A 79 -9.50 -7.73 4.94
CA ILE A 79 -8.30 -8.49 4.63
C ILE A 79 -7.10 -7.68 5.16
N SER A 80 -6.20 -8.32 5.88
CA SER A 80 -5.07 -7.62 6.50
C SER A 80 -3.99 -7.20 5.51
N MET A 81 -3.41 -6.01 5.71
CA MET A 81 -2.23 -5.58 4.95
C MET A 81 -0.95 -6.29 5.43
N PRO A 82 -0.02 -6.52 4.52
CA PRO A 82 -0.16 -6.42 3.07
C PRO A 82 -1.11 -7.50 2.54
N ALA A 83 -1.97 -7.12 1.59
CA ALA A 83 -2.83 -8.07 0.88
C ALA A 83 -2.03 -8.79 -0.20
N THR A 84 -1.17 -9.69 0.23
CA THR A 84 -0.31 -10.47 -0.68
C THR A 84 -1.15 -11.36 -1.59
N PRO A 85 -0.61 -11.77 -2.76
CA PRO A 85 -1.28 -12.72 -3.63
C PRO A 85 -1.77 -13.97 -2.90
N GLU A 86 -0.99 -14.49 -1.95
CA GLU A 86 -1.39 -15.63 -1.13
C GLU A 86 -2.63 -15.35 -0.29
N LYS A 87 -2.67 -14.22 0.45
CA LYS A 87 -3.83 -13.84 1.26
C LYS A 87 -5.09 -13.62 0.42
N VAL A 88 -4.94 -12.99 -0.74
CA VAL A 88 -6.04 -12.79 -1.69
C VAL A 88 -6.56 -14.14 -2.19
N TRP A 89 -5.67 -15.04 -2.56
CA TRP A 89 -6.03 -16.38 -3.00
C TRP A 89 -6.75 -17.18 -1.91
N GLN A 90 -6.24 -17.15 -0.67
CA GLN A 90 -6.90 -17.79 0.48
C GLN A 90 -8.30 -17.22 0.71
N SER A 91 -8.46 -15.90 0.63
CA SER A 91 -9.75 -15.24 0.77
C SER A 91 -10.76 -15.67 -0.32
N ILE A 92 -10.30 -15.85 -1.56
CA ILE A 92 -11.13 -16.36 -2.65
C ILE A 92 -11.61 -17.78 -2.37
N ARG A 93 -10.77 -18.61 -1.77
CA ARG A 93 -11.10 -19.98 -1.42
C ARG A 93 -11.96 -20.13 -0.17
N GLY A 94 -12.14 -19.06 0.58
CA GLY A 94 -12.85 -19.08 1.87
C GLY A 94 -12.01 -19.66 3.02
N GLU A 95 -10.70 -19.58 2.90
CA GLU A 95 -9.75 -20.07 3.91
C GLU A 95 -9.27 -18.99 4.87
#